data_eb3475614d9015f93dcf88197f081e90
#
_entry.id   eb3475614d9015f93dcf88197f081e90
#
_cell.length_a   1.000
_cell.length_b   1.000
_cell.length_c   1.000
_cell.angle_alpha   90.00
_cell.angle_beta   90.00
_cell.angle_gamma   90.00
#
_symmetry.space_group_name_H-M   'P 1'
#
loop_
_entity.id
_entity.type
_entity.pdbx_description
1 polymer ?
#
loop_
_entity_poly.entity_id
_entity_poly.type
_entity_poly.pdbx_seq_one_letter_code
_entity_poly.pdbx_strand_id
1 'polypeptide(L)'
;MLTELLSKLPAQVANPSLLVGYETGDDAAVYKINGEQGVIATTDFFMPIVDDPFDYGRIAAANALSDVYAIGGKPIMALAIAGFPMDKMTVEQVQNTLAGGNQVCADAGVPIAGGHTIDAPEPIYGLAVVGLVHPDKIKRNNAAKDGDVLILGKGLGVGILGAALNNDQLDNIGYGELIKSAVKLNSIGNELSEV
;
A
#
# COMPACT_ATOMS: atom_id res chain seq x y z
N MET A 1 -4.14 -12.54 16.77
CA MET A 1 -5.03 -13.20 15.79
C MET A 1 -4.31 -13.61 14.51
N LEU A 2 -3.74 -12.70 13.68
CA LEU A 2 -3.05 -13.08 12.45
C LEU A 2 -1.87 -14.04 12.69
N THR A 3 -0.99 -13.72 13.63
CA THR A 3 0.15 -14.58 14.02
C THR A 3 -0.30 -15.99 14.44
N GLU A 4 -1.41 -16.10 15.17
CA GLU A 4 -1.97 -17.39 15.59
C GLU A 4 -2.56 -18.17 14.40
N LEU A 5 -3.17 -17.50 13.44
CA LEU A 5 -3.67 -18.13 12.21
C LEU A 5 -2.51 -18.65 11.36
N LEU A 6 -1.49 -17.83 11.17
CA LEU A 6 -0.30 -18.20 10.38
C LEU A 6 0.49 -19.34 11.02
N SER A 7 0.57 -19.43 12.36
CA SER A 7 1.28 -20.49 13.06
C SER A 7 0.67 -21.89 12.87
N LYS A 8 -0.58 -21.96 12.44
CA LYS A 8 -1.30 -23.23 12.16
C LYS A 8 -1.23 -23.66 10.69
N LEU A 9 -0.61 -22.85 9.84
CA LEU A 9 -0.41 -23.21 8.44
C LEU A 9 0.68 -24.28 8.30
N PRO A 10 0.58 -25.19 7.31
CA PRO A 10 1.65 -26.08 6.96
C PRO A 10 2.96 -25.31 6.69
N ALA A 11 4.10 -25.93 6.99
CA ALA A 11 5.38 -25.33 6.65
C ALA A 11 5.44 -24.98 5.16
N GLN A 12 5.87 -23.77 4.84
CA GLN A 12 6.05 -23.35 3.45
C GLN A 12 7.16 -24.14 2.77
N VAL A 13 7.07 -24.21 1.44
CA VAL A 13 8.15 -24.72 0.62
C VAL A 13 9.36 -23.80 0.77
N ALA A 14 10.44 -24.30 1.35
CA ALA A 14 11.68 -23.54 1.45
C ALA A 14 12.19 -23.17 0.05
N ASN A 15 12.38 -21.88 -0.19
CA ASN A 15 12.89 -21.36 -1.44
C ASN A 15 14.01 -20.34 -1.16
N PRO A 16 15.29 -20.67 -1.47
CA PRO A 16 16.41 -19.76 -1.20
C PRO A 16 16.34 -18.43 -1.98
N SER A 17 15.50 -18.35 -3.02
CA SER A 17 15.28 -17.11 -3.76
C SER A 17 14.21 -16.20 -3.10
N LEU A 18 13.42 -16.70 -2.16
CA LEU A 18 12.52 -15.87 -1.37
C LEU A 18 13.33 -15.18 -0.25
N LEU A 19 13.70 -13.93 -0.49
CA LEU A 19 14.54 -13.16 0.44
C LEU A 19 13.75 -12.57 1.61
N VAL A 20 12.49 -12.18 1.36
CA VAL A 20 11.54 -11.66 2.35
C VAL A 20 10.21 -12.35 2.12
N GLY A 21 9.68 -12.95 3.17
CA GLY A 21 8.37 -13.57 3.24
C GLY A 21 7.56 -12.97 4.40
N TYR A 22 6.52 -13.67 4.84
CA TYR A 22 5.67 -13.21 5.93
C TYR A 22 6.27 -13.43 7.34
N GLU A 23 7.39 -14.14 7.45
CA GLU A 23 7.95 -14.60 8.72
C GLU A 23 8.45 -13.46 9.60
N THR A 24 8.92 -12.39 8.99
CA THR A 24 9.48 -11.21 9.67
C THR A 24 8.49 -10.06 9.80
N GLY A 25 7.29 -10.20 9.23
CA GLY A 25 6.25 -9.15 9.26
C GLY A 25 6.66 -7.90 8.48
N ASP A 26 7.45 -8.09 7.43
CA ASP A 26 7.80 -7.02 6.49
C ASP A 26 6.59 -6.65 5.61
N ASP A 27 6.60 -5.46 5.04
CA ASP A 27 5.45 -4.89 4.32
C ASP A 27 5.21 -5.54 2.95
N ALA A 28 6.22 -6.19 2.35
CA ALA A 28 6.10 -6.86 1.06
C ALA A 28 6.98 -8.10 0.98
N ALA A 29 6.63 -9.02 0.07
CA ALA A 29 7.49 -10.14 -0.28
C ALA A 29 8.56 -9.71 -1.28
N VAL A 30 9.78 -10.31 -1.18
CA VAL A 30 10.87 -10.09 -2.13
C VAL A 30 11.41 -11.40 -2.63
N TYR A 31 11.37 -11.60 -3.94
CA TYR A 31 11.90 -12.77 -4.62
C TYR A 31 13.12 -12.40 -5.47
N LYS A 32 14.25 -13.04 -5.23
CA LYS A 32 15.51 -12.82 -5.95
C LYS A 32 15.43 -13.43 -7.36
N ILE A 33 15.67 -12.61 -8.38
CA ILE A 33 15.78 -13.04 -9.79
C ILE A 33 17.24 -13.37 -10.12
N ASN A 34 18.16 -12.48 -9.73
CA ASN A 34 19.61 -12.64 -9.94
C ASN A 34 20.40 -11.87 -8.87
N GLY A 35 21.71 -11.69 -9.07
CA GLY A 35 22.57 -10.99 -8.11
C GLY A 35 22.26 -9.51 -7.92
N GLU A 36 21.60 -8.86 -8.89
CA GLU A 36 21.34 -7.41 -8.91
C GLU A 36 19.87 -7.06 -8.78
N GLN A 37 18.95 -8.03 -8.95
CA GLN A 37 17.52 -7.78 -9.01
C GLN A 37 16.72 -8.74 -8.15
N GLY A 38 15.86 -8.16 -7.31
CA GLY A 38 14.74 -8.79 -6.65
C GLY A 38 13.43 -8.17 -7.11
N VAL A 39 12.39 -8.98 -7.25
CA VAL A 39 11.01 -8.55 -7.48
C VAL A 39 10.33 -8.42 -6.14
N ILE A 40 9.72 -7.26 -5.92
CA ILE A 40 8.82 -7.00 -4.80
C ILE A 40 7.40 -7.28 -5.26
N ALA A 41 6.61 -7.92 -4.41
CA ALA A 41 5.17 -8.08 -4.62
C ALA A 41 4.43 -7.84 -3.31
N THR A 42 3.41 -7.01 -3.36
CA THR A 42 2.49 -6.76 -2.26
C THR A 42 1.05 -6.65 -2.76
N THR A 43 0.10 -6.80 -1.84
CA THR A 43 -1.32 -6.54 -2.09
C THR A 43 -1.89 -5.80 -0.90
N ASP A 44 -2.49 -4.66 -1.13
CA ASP A 44 -3.19 -3.92 -0.09
C ASP A 44 -4.50 -3.33 -0.62
N PHE A 45 -5.59 -3.62 0.07
CA PHE A 45 -6.94 -3.17 -0.26
C PHE A 45 -7.81 -3.12 1.00
N PHE A 46 -8.74 -2.17 1.04
CA PHE A 46 -9.60 -1.96 2.20
C PHE A 46 -10.94 -1.34 1.81
N MET A 47 -11.86 -1.27 2.75
CA MET A 47 -13.14 -0.57 2.63
C MET A 47 -12.94 0.95 2.72
N PRO A 48 -13.87 1.78 2.20
CA PRO A 48 -13.76 3.24 2.29
C PRO A 48 -13.51 3.73 3.73
N ILE A 49 -12.54 4.61 3.87
CA ILE A 49 -12.23 5.31 5.12
C ILE A 49 -12.62 6.80 5.04
N VAL A 50 -13.08 7.24 3.88
CA VAL A 50 -13.61 8.57 3.59
C VAL A 50 -14.82 8.42 2.65
N ASP A 51 -15.73 9.40 2.66
CA ASP A 51 -16.98 9.35 1.88
C ASP A 51 -16.78 9.71 0.41
N ASP A 52 -15.79 10.55 0.09
CA ASP A 52 -15.50 10.93 -1.29
C ASP A 52 -14.84 9.77 -2.04
N PRO A 53 -15.46 9.24 -3.13
CA PRO A 53 -14.94 8.09 -3.86
C PRO A 53 -13.58 8.35 -4.51
N PHE A 54 -13.33 9.57 -4.99
CA PHE A 54 -12.05 9.91 -5.61
C PHE A 54 -10.92 9.93 -4.57
N ASP A 55 -11.17 10.55 -3.41
CA ASP A 55 -10.22 10.56 -2.30
C ASP A 55 -9.96 9.15 -1.75
N TYR A 56 -11.00 8.32 -1.64
CA TYR A 56 -10.84 6.90 -1.28
C TYR A 56 -9.90 6.18 -2.25
N GLY A 57 -10.11 6.35 -3.55
CA GLY A 57 -9.25 5.76 -4.57
C GLY A 57 -7.80 6.22 -4.47
N ARG A 58 -7.57 7.51 -4.22
CA ARG A 58 -6.23 8.09 -4.03
C ARG A 58 -5.52 7.49 -2.81
N ILE A 59 -6.22 7.43 -1.67
CA ILE A 59 -5.67 6.88 -0.43
C ILE A 59 -5.30 5.42 -0.60
N ALA A 60 -6.18 4.62 -1.21
CA ALA A 60 -5.94 3.20 -1.43
C ALA A 60 -4.71 2.94 -2.30
N ALA A 61 -4.53 3.71 -3.37
CA ALA A 61 -3.36 3.58 -4.22
C ALA A 61 -2.06 4.03 -3.52
N ALA A 62 -2.09 5.17 -2.81
CA ALA A 62 -0.92 5.64 -2.06
C ALA A 62 -0.48 4.65 -0.99
N ASN A 63 -1.44 4.01 -0.31
CA ASN A 63 -1.20 3.00 0.71
C ASN A 63 -0.54 1.75 0.11
N ALA A 64 -1.09 1.18 -0.97
CA ALA A 64 -0.53 -0.01 -1.61
C ALA A 64 0.87 0.22 -2.21
N LEU A 65 1.15 1.40 -2.76
CA LEU A 65 2.47 1.77 -3.24
C LEU A 65 3.49 1.91 -2.10
N SER A 66 3.03 2.26 -0.90
CA SER A 66 3.88 2.50 0.27
C SER A 66 4.71 1.28 0.67
N ASP A 67 4.16 0.08 0.56
CA ASP A 67 4.84 -1.17 0.91
C ASP A 67 6.11 -1.38 0.07
N VAL A 68 6.03 -1.06 -1.23
CA VAL A 68 7.20 -1.16 -2.12
C VAL A 68 8.27 -0.15 -1.71
N TYR A 69 7.88 1.08 -1.34
CA TYR A 69 8.83 2.08 -0.85
C TYR A 69 9.42 1.71 0.51
N ALA A 70 8.63 1.10 1.41
CA ALA A 70 9.09 0.66 2.73
C ALA A 70 10.22 -0.38 2.64
N ILE A 71 10.13 -1.31 1.70
CA ILE A 71 11.19 -2.30 1.40
C ILE A 71 12.43 -1.67 0.71
N GLY A 72 12.38 -0.37 0.37
CA GLY A 72 13.45 0.33 -0.34
C GLY A 72 13.41 0.13 -1.85
N GLY A 73 12.28 -0.31 -2.38
CA GLY A 73 12.10 -0.62 -3.80
C GLY A 73 11.45 0.49 -4.62
N LYS A 74 11.50 0.30 -5.92
CA LYS A 74 10.84 1.15 -6.90
C LYS A 74 9.64 0.41 -7.50
N PRO A 75 8.40 0.89 -7.32
CA PRO A 75 7.24 0.29 -7.97
C PRO A 75 7.34 0.47 -9.50
N ILE A 76 6.94 -0.57 -10.26
CA ILE A 76 7.02 -0.58 -11.72
C ILE A 76 5.69 -0.77 -12.42
N MET A 77 4.74 -1.44 -11.78
CA MET A 77 3.35 -1.58 -12.25
C MET A 77 2.42 -1.96 -11.11
N ALA A 78 1.13 -1.72 -11.29
CA ALA A 78 0.08 -2.15 -10.39
C ALA A 78 -1.05 -2.87 -11.12
N LEU A 79 -1.79 -3.70 -10.39
CA LEU A 79 -3.03 -4.33 -10.81
C LEU A 79 -4.13 -3.93 -9.82
N ALA A 80 -5.25 -3.42 -10.32
CA ALA A 80 -6.36 -3.01 -9.47
C ALA A 80 -7.12 -4.23 -8.91
N ILE A 81 -7.43 -4.17 -7.63
CA ILE A 81 -8.35 -5.08 -6.93
C ILE A 81 -9.58 -4.26 -6.59
N ALA A 82 -10.73 -4.62 -7.17
CA ALA A 82 -11.93 -3.82 -7.06
C ALA A 82 -13.16 -4.70 -6.79
N GLY A 83 -13.86 -4.43 -5.72
CA GLY A 83 -15.16 -5.02 -5.41
C GLY A 83 -16.16 -3.91 -5.12
N PHE A 84 -17.33 -3.91 -5.77
CA PHE A 84 -18.31 -2.87 -5.59
C PHE A 84 -19.73 -3.43 -5.54
N PRO A 85 -20.57 -2.96 -4.59
CA PRO A 85 -21.98 -3.33 -4.54
C PRO A 85 -22.75 -2.51 -5.59
N MET A 86 -22.92 -3.08 -6.79
CA MET A 86 -23.55 -2.40 -7.92
C MET A 86 -25.04 -2.08 -7.72
N ASP A 87 -25.65 -2.65 -6.70
CA ASP A 87 -27.02 -2.33 -6.24
C ASP A 87 -27.07 -1.09 -5.31
N LYS A 88 -25.92 -0.68 -4.72
CA LYS A 88 -25.81 0.43 -3.75
C LYS A 88 -24.96 1.59 -4.27
N MET A 89 -24.07 1.36 -5.21
CA MET A 89 -23.17 2.38 -5.77
C MET A 89 -23.52 2.71 -7.22
N THR A 90 -23.41 3.98 -7.55
CA THR A 90 -23.55 4.43 -8.95
C THR A 90 -22.29 4.12 -9.75
N VAL A 91 -22.42 3.97 -11.07
CA VAL A 91 -21.29 3.83 -11.99
C VAL A 91 -20.30 5.00 -11.84
N GLU A 92 -20.81 6.23 -11.61
CA GLU A 92 -19.99 7.42 -11.41
C GLU A 92 -19.12 7.31 -10.14
N GLN A 93 -19.67 6.83 -9.03
CA GLN A 93 -18.89 6.61 -7.79
C GLN A 93 -17.75 5.59 -8.00
N VAL A 94 -18.06 4.50 -8.70
CA VAL A 94 -17.04 3.50 -9.06
C VAL A 94 -15.96 4.11 -9.96
N GLN A 95 -16.36 4.85 -10.99
CA GLN A 95 -15.42 5.54 -11.90
C GLN A 95 -14.53 6.53 -11.16
N ASN A 96 -15.09 7.31 -10.21
CA ASN A 96 -14.33 8.25 -9.40
C ASN A 96 -13.30 7.53 -8.50
N THR A 97 -13.67 6.39 -7.89
CA THR A 97 -12.71 5.58 -7.12
C THR A 97 -11.54 5.13 -7.99
N LEU A 98 -11.82 4.56 -9.15
CA LEU A 98 -10.79 4.12 -10.08
C LEU A 98 -9.93 5.29 -10.59
N ALA A 99 -10.55 6.45 -10.88
CA ALA A 99 -9.86 7.66 -11.32
C ALA A 99 -8.90 8.19 -10.24
N GLY A 100 -9.32 8.18 -8.96
CA GLY A 100 -8.46 8.56 -7.83
C GLY A 100 -7.22 7.67 -7.73
N GLY A 101 -7.40 6.35 -7.80
CA GLY A 101 -6.28 5.42 -7.79
C GLY A 101 -5.33 5.61 -8.98
N ASN A 102 -5.89 5.82 -10.18
CA ASN A 102 -5.11 6.06 -11.39
C ASN A 102 -4.30 7.37 -11.30
N GLN A 103 -4.86 8.43 -10.69
CA GLN A 103 -4.15 9.69 -10.50
C GLN A 103 -2.88 9.51 -9.67
N VAL A 104 -2.97 8.84 -8.51
CA VAL A 104 -1.82 8.61 -7.63
C VAL A 104 -0.78 7.70 -8.29
N CYS A 105 -1.21 6.68 -9.01
CA CYS A 105 -0.30 5.82 -9.77
C CYS A 105 0.40 6.61 -10.89
N ALA A 106 -0.30 7.52 -11.58
CA ALA A 106 0.30 8.38 -12.59
C ALA A 106 1.35 9.34 -11.98
N ASP A 107 1.05 9.94 -10.82
CA ASP A 107 1.97 10.81 -10.08
C ASP A 107 3.23 10.05 -9.62
N ALA A 108 3.09 8.75 -9.33
CA ALA A 108 4.21 7.85 -9.01
C ALA A 108 4.96 7.35 -10.27
N GLY A 109 4.47 7.60 -11.47
CA GLY A 109 5.00 7.03 -12.72
C GLY A 109 4.77 5.52 -12.87
N VAL A 110 3.70 5.00 -12.24
CA VAL A 110 3.38 3.57 -12.17
C VAL A 110 2.11 3.29 -12.97
N PRO A 111 2.14 2.53 -14.06
CA PRO A 111 0.93 2.17 -14.80
C PRO A 111 0.08 1.17 -14.02
N ILE A 112 -1.24 1.38 -14.01
CA ILE A 112 -2.20 0.32 -13.67
C ILE A 112 -2.39 -0.53 -14.92
N ALA A 113 -1.79 -1.73 -14.92
CA ALA A 113 -1.70 -2.59 -16.11
C ALA A 113 -2.90 -3.54 -16.29
N GLY A 114 -3.88 -3.47 -15.38
CA GLY A 114 -5.07 -4.31 -15.38
C GLY A 114 -5.57 -4.54 -13.97
N GLY A 115 -6.24 -5.65 -13.74
CA GLY A 115 -6.75 -5.98 -12.41
C GLY A 115 -7.93 -6.95 -12.47
N HIS A 116 -8.66 -7.03 -11.37
CA HIS A 116 -9.85 -7.86 -11.25
C HIS A 116 -10.97 -7.11 -10.54
N THR A 117 -12.20 -7.28 -11.05
CA THR A 117 -13.40 -6.66 -10.47
C THR A 117 -14.43 -7.73 -10.12
N ILE A 118 -14.99 -7.60 -8.93
CA ILE A 118 -16.06 -8.50 -8.45
C ILE A 118 -17.26 -7.68 -8.00
N ASP A 119 -18.43 -8.30 -8.01
CA ASP A 119 -19.56 -7.83 -7.23
C ASP A 119 -19.33 -8.19 -5.76
N ALA A 120 -19.46 -7.22 -4.86
CA ALA A 120 -19.16 -7.39 -3.44
C ALA A 120 -20.23 -6.69 -2.59
N PRO A 121 -20.58 -7.18 -1.39
CA PRO A 121 -21.61 -6.58 -0.56
C PRO A 121 -21.24 -5.19 -0.01
N GLU A 122 -19.94 -4.91 0.08
CA GLU A 122 -19.35 -3.64 0.52
C GLU A 122 -18.23 -3.24 -0.45
N PRO A 123 -17.98 -1.92 -0.64
CA PRO A 123 -16.90 -1.46 -1.51
C PRO A 123 -15.54 -1.90 -0.95
N ILE A 124 -14.71 -2.46 -1.81
CA ILE A 124 -13.28 -2.69 -1.54
C ILE A 124 -12.48 -2.22 -2.75
N TYR A 125 -11.40 -1.52 -2.50
CA TYR A 125 -10.48 -1.08 -3.55
C TYR A 125 -9.05 -1.04 -3.02
N GLY A 126 -8.13 -1.39 -3.88
CA GLY A 126 -6.71 -1.32 -3.64
C GLY A 126 -5.92 -1.88 -4.81
N LEU A 127 -4.66 -2.16 -4.58
CA LEU A 127 -3.75 -2.59 -5.64
C LEU A 127 -2.93 -3.81 -5.20
N ALA A 128 -2.63 -4.68 -6.17
CA ALA A 128 -1.45 -5.50 -6.12
C ALA A 128 -0.33 -4.73 -6.83
N VAL A 129 0.78 -4.50 -6.13
CA VAL A 129 1.89 -3.70 -6.66
C VAL A 129 3.12 -4.58 -6.85
N VAL A 130 3.76 -4.42 -8.00
CA VAL A 130 5.04 -5.05 -8.32
C VAL A 130 6.12 -3.98 -8.36
N GLY A 131 7.25 -4.26 -7.70
CA GLY A 131 8.41 -3.38 -7.67
C GLY A 131 9.72 -4.12 -7.90
N LEU A 132 10.79 -3.37 -7.99
CA LEU A 132 12.15 -3.88 -8.10
C LEU A 132 13.01 -3.32 -6.97
N VAL A 133 13.95 -4.13 -6.48
CA VAL A 133 14.95 -3.74 -5.49
C VAL A 133 16.25 -4.51 -5.74
N HIS A 134 17.40 -3.90 -5.43
CA HIS A 134 18.65 -4.64 -5.36
C HIS A 134 18.65 -5.53 -4.11
N PRO A 135 19.01 -6.82 -4.19
CA PRO A 135 18.96 -7.74 -3.04
C PRO A 135 19.69 -7.24 -1.79
N ASP A 136 20.82 -6.56 -1.97
CA ASP A 136 21.64 -6.03 -0.85
C ASP A 136 21.11 -4.69 -0.29
N LYS A 137 20.08 -4.08 -0.92
CA LYS A 137 19.49 -2.81 -0.52
C LYS A 137 18.09 -2.96 0.10
N ILE A 138 17.68 -4.19 0.38
CA ILE A 138 16.38 -4.48 1.01
C ILE A 138 16.34 -3.88 2.41
N LYS A 139 15.32 -3.06 2.69
CA LYS A 139 15.04 -2.53 4.03
C LYS A 139 14.04 -3.45 4.74
N ARG A 140 14.49 -4.04 5.84
CA ARG A 140 13.67 -4.96 6.65
C ARG A 140 13.20 -4.27 7.92
N ASN A 141 11.99 -4.59 8.36
CA ASN A 141 11.41 -4.04 9.59
C ASN A 141 12.20 -4.40 10.85
N ASN A 142 12.99 -5.46 10.82
CA ASN A 142 13.82 -5.94 11.93
C ASN A 142 15.31 -5.54 11.82
N ALA A 143 15.67 -4.59 10.94
CA ALA A 143 17.08 -4.23 10.69
C ALA A 143 17.60 -3.08 11.55
N ALA A 144 16.74 -2.34 12.26
CA ALA A 144 17.12 -1.20 13.09
C ALA A 144 18.09 -1.60 14.21
N LYS A 145 19.05 -0.73 14.52
CA LYS A 145 20.12 -0.94 15.50
C LYS A 145 20.22 0.25 16.46
N ASP A 146 20.84 0.00 17.63
CA ASP A 146 21.20 1.07 18.56
C ASP A 146 22.11 2.10 17.88
N GLY A 147 21.72 3.37 17.97
CA GLY A 147 22.43 4.49 17.35
C GLY A 147 21.86 4.95 16.02
N ASP A 148 20.89 4.21 15.45
CA ASP A 148 20.19 4.67 14.25
C ASP A 148 19.38 5.93 14.52
N VAL A 149 19.29 6.80 13.51
CA VAL A 149 18.51 8.04 13.56
C VAL A 149 17.13 7.80 12.97
N LEU A 150 16.08 8.18 13.70
CA LEU A 150 14.71 8.13 13.23
C LEU A 150 14.35 9.42 12.49
N ILE A 151 13.88 9.29 11.26
CA ILE A 151 13.44 10.42 10.43
C ILE A 151 11.95 10.30 10.16
N LEU A 152 11.17 11.30 10.58
CA LEU A 152 9.74 11.37 10.32
C LEU A 152 9.48 12.00 8.95
N GLY A 153 9.09 11.20 7.95
CA GLY A 153 8.83 11.67 6.58
C GLY A 153 7.49 12.36 6.39
N LYS A 154 6.50 12.04 7.23
CA LYS A 154 5.14 12.64 7.25
C LYS A 154 4.67 12.84 8.67
N GLY A 155 3.72 13.76 8.88
CA GLY A 155 3.05 13.92 10.17
C GLY A 155 2.34 12.64 10.61
N LEU A 156 2.35 12.37 11.91
CA LEU A 156 1.53 11.32 12.52
C LEU A 156 0.10 11.82 12.72
N GLY A 157 -0.84 10.89 12.91
CA GLY A 157 -2.23 11.22 13.29
C GLY A 157 -3.30 10.88 12.26
N VAL A 158 -2.96 10.30 11.10
CA VAL A 158 -3.95 9.88 10.08
C VAL A 158 -5.04 9.00 10.70
N GLY A 159 -4.69 8.04 11.56
CA GLY A 159 -5.66 7.20 12.25
C GLY A 159 -6.57 7.97 13.24
N ILE A 160 -6.04 9.03 13.88
CA ILE A 160 -6.84 9.90 14.76
C ILE A 160 -7.84 10.73 13.94
N LEU A 161 -7.37 11.31 12.83
CA LEU A 161 -8.24 12.09 11.93
C LEU A 161 -9.30 11.20 11.27
N GLY A 162 -8.96 9.98 10.86
CA GLY A 162 -9.92 9.01 10.34
C GLY A 162 -10.97 8.60 11.40
N ALA A 163 -10.55 8.38 12.64
CA ALA A 163 -11.49 8.11 13.72
C ALA A 163 -12.40 9.30 14.01
N ALA A 164 -11.89 10.53 13.95
CA ALA A 164 -12.69 11.75 14.10
C ALA A 164 -13.70 11.91 12.94
N LEU A 165 -13.30 11.59 11.72
CA LEU A 165 -14.20 11.58 10.56
C LEU A 165 -15.35 10.60 10.75
N ASN A 166 -15.06 9.36 11.14
CA ASN A 166 -16.06 8.32 11.37
C ASN A 166 -17.04 8.63 12.52
N ASN A 167 -16.72 9.60 13.37
CA ASN A 167 -17.57 10.06 14.47
C ASN A 167 -18.19 11.44 14.20
N ASP A 168 -18.19 11.93 12.98
CA ASP A 168 -18.70 13.26 12.59
C ASP A 168 -18.07 14.42 13.40
N GLN A 169 -16.79 14.27 13.80
CA GLN A 169 -16.05 15.24 14.61
C GLN A 169 -14.95 15.97 13.84
N LEU A 170 -14.80 15.70 12.54
CA LEU A 170 -13.77 16.29 11.70
C LEU A 170 -14.34 17.44 10.87
N ASP A 171 -13.73 18.61 10.98
CA ASP A 171 -14.07 19.76 10.12
C ASP A 171 -13.37 19.67 8.76
N ASN A 172 -13.69 20.60 7.86
CA ASN A 172 -13.13 20.65 6.52
C ASN A 172 -11.60 20.85 6.52
N ILE A 173 -11.05 21.53 7.52
CA ILE A 173 -9.60 21.74 7.64
C ILE A 173 -8.93 20.42 8.00
N GLY A 174 -9.47 19.73 9.00
CA GLY A 174 -9.00 18.41 9.42
C GLY A 174 -9.12 17.38 8.30
N TYR A 175 -10.23 17.40 7.52
CA TYR A 175 -10.38 16.56 6.34
C TYR A 175 -9.27 16.84 5.30
N GLY A 176 -9.00 18.10 5.00
CA GLY A 176 -7.93 18.49 4.08
C GLY A 176 -6.54 17.97 4.53
N GLU A 177 -6.23 18.06 5.83
CA GLU A 177 -4.96 17.54 6.37
C GLU A 177 -4.91 16.00 6.36
N LEU A 178 -6.03 15.31 6.61
CA LEU A 178 -6.15 13.87 6.46
C LEU A 178 -5.78 13.43 5.04
N ILE A 179 -6.48 14.00 4.04
CA ILE A 179 -6.26 13.66 2.64
C ILE A 179 -4.83 13.98 2.22
N LYS A 180 -4.34 15.19 2.49
CA LYS A 180 -2.99 15.62 2.15
C LYS A 180 -1.91 14.67 2.70
N SER A 181 -2.07 14.20 3.93
CA SER A 181 -1.14 13.26 4.55
C SER A 181 -1.28 11.85 3.97
N ALA A 182 -2.51 11.36 3.79
CA ALA A 182 -2.78 10.00 3.36
C ALA A 182 -2.39 9.75 1.89
N VAL A 183 -2.61 10.73 0.99
CA VAL A 183 -2.29 10.58 -0.44
C VAL A 183 -0.84 10.90 -0.79
N LYS A 184 -0.06 11.49 0.14
CA LYS A 184 1.36 11.79 -0.10
C LYS A 184 2.13 10.47 -0.26
N LEU A 185 2.81 10.32 -1.40
CA LEU A 185 3.66 9.17 -1.68
C LEU A 185 4.85 9.08 -0.70
N ASN A 186 5.22 7.89 -0.31
CA ASN A 186 6.38 7.57 0.53
C ASN A 186 7.64 7.28 -0.30
N SER A 187 7.77 7.89 -1.48
CA SER A 187 8.85 7.65 -2.46
C SER A 187 10.26 7.86 -1.89
N ILE A 188 10.40 8.64 -0.82
CA ILE A 188 11.66 8.80 -0.08
C ILE A 188 12.28 7.45 0.35
N GLY A 189 11.46 6.42 0.57
CA GLY A 189 11.93 5.08 0.92
C GLY A 189 12.83 4.46 -0.14
N ASN A 190 12.55 4.72 -1.43
CA ASN A 190 13.41 4.30 -2.53
C ASN A 190 14.74 5.06 -2.55
N GLU A 191 14.72 6.38 -2.32
CA GLU A 191 15.94 7.21 -2.29
C GLU A 191 16.86 6.82 -1.13
N LEU A 192 16.30 6.57 0.06
CA LEU A 192 17.06 6.09 1.22
C LEU A 192 17.68 4.70 1.04
N SER A 193 17.30 3.94 0.03
CA SER A 193 17.94 2.65 -0.30
C SER A 193 19.31 2.82 -0.97
N GLU A 194 19.63 4.02 -1.43
CA GLU A 194 20.89 4.33 -2.13
C GLU A 194 21.99 4.87 -1.21
N VAL A 195 21.68 5.08 0.06
CA VAL A 195 22.61 5.66 1.06
C VAL A 195 23.31 4.59 1.90
#